data_e8630a099e48f2226d16080b6acf645d
#
_entry.id   e8630a099e48f2226d16080b6acf645d
#
_cell.length_a   1.000
_cell.length_b   1.000
_cell.length_c   1.000
_cell.angle_alpha   90.00
_cell.angle_beta   90.00
_cell.angle_gamma   90.00
#
_symmetry.space_group_name_H-M   'P 1'
#
loop_
_entity.id
_entity.type
_entity.pdbx_description
1 polymer ?
#
loop_
_entity_poly.entity_id
_entity_poly.type
_entity_poly.pdbx_seq_one_letter_code
_entity_poly.pdbx_strand_id
1 'polypeptide(L)'
;MMSHAITRCAVLILAAGQSSRLGSPKQLLEFEGSPLISRVAKTAVEAGIGEVFVVVGANAEQVLAELEIPGLRVVKNEEWQEGMTSSIRAGLAAVEKADPEADGVMILVCDQPYLEAGTLREILQKQQSSGSAMAASVYQGKVGTPAVFHRSIFPKLMELKGDTGARKIFSAYADQVTLVQFEKGIIDIDTKEDYEKLIHNQ
;
A
#
# COMPACT_ATOMS: atom_id res chain seq x y z
N MET A 1 14.40 25.43 3.85
CA MET A 1 14.12 24.02 3.47
C MET A 1 12.90 24.05 2.57
N MET A 2 12.93 23.34 1.42
CA MET A 2 11.72 23.19 0.61
C MET A 2 10.74 22.28 1.37
N SER A 3 9.50 22.72 1.55
CA SER A 3 8.45 21.88 2.12
C SER A 3 8.06 20.81 1.11
N HIS A 4 8.01 19.55 1.54
CA HIS A 4 7.51 18.42 0.74
C HIS A 4 6.05 18.09 1.08
N ALA A 5 5.27 19.06 1.58
CA ALA A 5 3.87 18.83 1.94
C ALA A 5 3.07 18.37 0.70
N ILE A 6 2.50 17.18 0.78
CA ILE A 6 1.72 16.57 -0.30
C ILE A 6 0.32 17.19 -0.30
N THR A 7 -0.09 17.76 -1.44
CA THR A 7 -1.40 18.38 -1.63
C THR A 7 -2.30 17.58 -2.56
N ARG A 8 -1.71 16.77 -3.45
CA ARG A 8 -2.41 15.97 -4.46
C ARG A 8 -1.87 14.55 -4.46
N CYS A 9 -2.45 13.73 -3.58
CA CYS A 9 -2.02 12.36 -3.34
C CYS A 9 -2.86 11.36 -4.15
N ALA A 10 -2.22 10.31 -4.68
CA ALA A 10 -2.91 9.10 -5.14
C ALA A 10 -2.71 7.98 -4.12
N VAL A 11 -3.58 6.97 -4.13
CA VAL A 11 -3.45 5.76 -3.30
C VAL A 11 -3.16 4.56 -4.21
N LEU A 12 -2.15 3.78 -3.85
CA LEU A 12 -1.69 2.61 -4.60
C LEU A 12 -1.78 1.37 -3.72
N ILE A 13 -2.68 0.44 -4.06
CA ILE A 13 -2.86 -0.84 -3.38
C ILE A 13 -2.09 -1.91 -4.13
N LEU A 14 -1.11 -2.55 -3.48
CA LEU A 14 -0.32 -3.63 -4.06
C LEU A 14 -1.01 -4.98 -3.81
N ALA A 15 -1.58 -5.58 -4.85
CA ALA A 15 -2.33 -6.82 -4.80
C ALA A 15 -1.87 -7.86 -5.85
N ALA A 16 -0.66 -7.72 -6.41
CA ALA A 16 -0.16 -8.56 -7.50
C ALA A 16 0.53 -9.85 -7.06
N GLY A 17 0.74 -10.08 -5.76
CA GLY A 17 1.49 -11.22 -5.23
C GLY A 17 0.78 -12.56 -5.40
N GLN A 18 1.57 -13.64 -5.60
CA GLN A 18 1.08 -15.01 -5.81
C GLN A 18 0.62 -15.71 -4.51
N SER A 19 1.09 -15.24 -3.33
CA SER A 19 0.77 -15.88 -2.03
C SER A 19 1.17 -17.35 -1.93
N SER A 20 2.33 -17.73 -2.48
CA SER A 20 2.76 -19.12 -2.64
C SER A 20 2.80 -19.95 -1.34
N ARG A 21 3.08 -19.32 -0.19
CA ARG A 21 3.12 -19.97 1.14
C ARG A 21 1.75 -20.28 1.72
N LEU A 22 0.71 -19.56 1.32
CA LEU A 22 -0.66 -19.75 1.77
C LEU A 22 -1.41 -20.84 0.99
N GLY A 23 -0.99 -21.14 -0.24
CA GLY A 23 -1.68 -22.07 -1.14
C GLY A 23 -2.99 -21.52 -1.73
N SER A 24 -3.38 -20.31 -1.36
CA SER A 24 -4.50 -19.54 -1.92
C SER A 24 -4.12 -18.05 -1.98
N PRO A 25 -4.73 -17.26 -2.89
CA PRO A 25 -4.46 -15.83 -2.96
C PRO A 25 -4.84 -15.13 -1.65
N LYS A 26 -3.88 -14.54 -0.94
CA LYS A 26 -4.16 -13.83 0.32
C LYS A 26 -5.14 -12.66 0.17
N GLN A 27 -5.17 -12.08 -1.01
CA GLN A 27 -6.10 -11.02 -1.37
C GLN A 27 -7.58 -11.41 -1.19
N LEU A 28 -7.87 -12.72 -1.37
CA LEU A 28 -9.21 -13.31 -1.33
C LEU A 28 -9.57 -13.93 0.02
N LEU A 29 -8.65 -13.93 1.00
CA LEU A 29 -8.95 -14.40 2.36
C LEU A 29 -10.03 -13.52 2.99
N GLU A 30 -11.02 -14.16 3.58
CA GLU A 30 -12.11 -13.46 4.25
C GLU A 30 -11.72 -12.99 5.65
N PHE A 31 -12.06 -11.75 5.96
CA PHE A 31 -11.99 -11.20 7.29
C PHE A 31 -13.24 -10.37 7.57
N GLU A 32 -13.97 -10.68 8.66
CA GLU A 32 -15.25 -10.05 9.00
C GLU A 32 -16.24 -10.04 7.82
N GLY A 33 -16.35 -11.17 7.12
CA GLY A 33 -17.32 -11.37 6.04
C GLY A 33 -17.01 -10.65 4.72
N SER A 34 -15.76 -10.23 4.52
CA SER A 34 -15.34 -9.60 3.24
C SER A 34 -13.90 -9.99 2.89
N PRO A 35 -13.56 -10.19 1.61
CA PRO A 35 -12.19 -10.40 1.16
C PRO A 35 -11.27 -9.24 1.57
N LEU A 36 -10.03 -9.54 1.92
CA LEU A 36 -9.05 -8.54 2.35
C LEU A 36 -8.87 -7.43 1.31
N ILE A 37 -8.83 -7.77 0.04
CA ILE A 37 -8.69 -6.77 -1.02
C ILE A 37 -9.87 -5.81 -1.08
N SER A 38 -11.10 -6.30 -0.91
CA SER A 38 -12.30 -5.47 -0.90
C SER A 38 -12.32 -4.54 0.30
N ARG A 39 -11.87 -5.02 1.47
CA ARG A 39 -11.76 -4.19 2.69
C ARG A 39 -10.77 -3.06 2.51
N VAL A 40 -9.53 -3.37 2.08
CA VAL A 40 -8.49 -2.36 1.88
C VAL A 40 -8.91 -1.35 0.81
N ALA A 41 -9.54 -1.80 -0.29
CA ALA A 41 -10.00 -0.91 -1.33
C ALA A 41 -11.14 0.02 -0.86
N LYS A 42 -12.12 -0.49 -0.11
CA LYS A 42 -13.17 0.32 0.53
C LYS A 42 -12.56 1.35 1.49
N THR A 43 -11.64 0.90 2.37
CA THR A 43 -10.94 1.78 3.32
C THR A 43 -10.17 2.90 2.59
N ALA A 44 -9.50 2.58 1.48
CA ALA A 44 -8.78 3.57 0.69
C ALA A 44 -9.72 4.62 0.05
N VAL A 45 -10.86 4.18 -0.49
CA VAL A 45 -11.89 5.08 -1.05
C VAL A 45 -12.51 5.95 0.06
N GLU A 46 -12.87 5.37 1.20
CA GLU A 46 -13.42 6.07 2.38
C GLU A 46 -12.44 7.09 2.98
N ALA A 47 -11.15 6.86 2.84
CA ALA A 47 -10.14 7.81 3.30
C ALA A 47 -10.23 9.16 2.54
N GLY A 48 -10.70 9.16 1.30
CA GLY A 48 -10.92 10.38 0.52
C GLY A 48 -9.63 11.15 0.21
N ILE A 49 -8.49 10.45 0.16
CA ILE A 49 -7.16 11.06 -0.03
C ILE A 49 -6.95 11.47 -1.50
N GLY A 50 -7.43 10.65 -2.44
CA GLY A 50 -7.29 10.86 -3.87
C GLY A 50 -7.70 9.63 -4.67
N GLU A 51 -7.34 9.59 -5.95
CA GLU A 51 -7.64 8.44 -6.82
C GLU A 51 -6.97 7.17 -6.28
N VAL A 52 -7.71 6.05 -6.35
CA VAL A 52 -7.26 4.76 -5.84
C VAL A 52 -6.92 3.82 -7.01
N PHE A 53 -5.67 3.38 -7.05
CA PHE A 53 -5.15 2.42 -8.02
C PHE A 53 -4.91 1.08 -7.35
N VAL A 54 -5.39 0.00 -7.95
CA VAL A 54 -5.15 -1.36 -7.49
C VAL A 54 -4.27 -2.08 -8.49
N VAL A 55 -3.07 -2.47 -8.06
CA VAL A 55 -2.13 -3.22 -8.90
C VAL A 55 -2.37 -4.70 -8.71
N VAL A 56 -2.79 -5.38 -9.78
CA VAL A 56 -3.06 -6.83 -9.84
C VAL A 56 -2.01 -7.54 -10.69
N GLY A 57 -1.83 -8.84 -10.48
CA GLY A 57 -0.83 -9.66 -11.19
C GLY A 57 -1.19 -11.12 -11.23
N ALA A 58 -0.57 -11.98 -10.43
CA ALA A 58 -0.70 -13.44 -10.45
C ALA A 58 -2.14 -13.98 -10.48
N ASN A 59 -3.07 -13.34 -9.75
CA ASN A 59 -4.46 -13.80 -9.60
C ASN A 59 -5.43 -12.71 -10.05
N ALA A 60 -5.08 -11.97 -11.11
CA ALA A 60 -5.80 -10.76 -11.51
C ALA A 60 -7.31 -10.97 -11.69
N GLU A 61 -7.74 -12.02 -12.40
CA GLU A 61 -9.16 -12.27 -12.67
C GLU A 61 -9.95 -12.49 -11.38
N GLN A 62 -9.43 -13.31 -10.47
CA GLN A 62 -10.08 -13.60 -9.19
C GLN A 62 -10.12 -12.36 -8.29
N VAL A 63 -9.04 -11.60 -8.23
CA VAL A 63 -8.96 -10.36 -7.43
C VAL A 63 -9.92 -9.31 -7.98
N LEU A 64 -10.02 -9.18 -9.30
CA LEU A 64 -10.93 -8.21 -9.94
C LEU A 64 -12.40 -8.52 -9.72
N ALA A 65 -12.77 -9.81 -9.64
CA ALA A 65 -14.15 -10.21 -9.33
C ALA A 65 -14.63 -9.71 -7.96
N GLU A 66 -13.70 -9.44 -7.03
CA GLU A 66 -14.01 -8.93 -5.68
C GLU A 66 -13.93 -7.39 -5.58
N LEU A 67 -13.63 -6.69 -6.68
CA LEU A 67 -13.40 -5.24 -6.70
C LEU A 67 -14.52 -4.45 -7.39
N GLU A 68 -15.76 -4.82 -7.16
CA GLU A 68 -16.93 -4.05 -7.62
C GLU A 68 -17.13 -2.75 -6.79
N ILE A 69 -16.08 -1.91 -6.74
CA ILE A 69 -16.09 -0.66 -5.99
C ILE A 69 -15.92 0.50 -6.99
N PRO A 70 -16.90 1.42 -7.08
CA PRO A 70 -16.79 2.58 -7.96
C PRO A 70 -15.58 3.45 -7.66
N GLY A 71 -14.93 3.97 -8.70
CA GLY A 71 -13.81 4.91 -8.56
C GLY A 71 -12.43 4.26 -8.43
N LEU A 72 -12.33 2.92 -8.50
CA LEU A 72 -11.04 2.24 -8.57
C LEU A 72 -10.46 2.26 -9.99
N ARG A 73 -9.16 2.46 -10.09
CA ARG A 73 -8.39 2.25 -11.32
C ARG A 73 -7.56 0.97 -11.20
N VAL A 74 -7.77 0.05 -12.12
CA VAL A 74 -7.02 -1.22 -12.17
C VAL A 74 -5.74 -1.05 -12.98
N VAL A 75 -4.63 -1.53 -12.43
CA VAL A 75 -3.32 -1.59 -13.09
C VAL A 75 -2.89 -3.06 -13.16
N LYS A 76 -2.74 -3.61 -14.35
CA LYS A 76 -2.18 -4.95 -14.54
C LYS A 76 -0.67 -4.87 -14.57
N ASN A 77 -0.01 -5.62 -13.69
CA ASN A 77 1.44 -5.79 -13.69
C ASN A 77 1.79 -7.13 -14.31
N GLU A 78 2.21 -7.14 -15.56
CA GLU A 78 2.64 -8.36 -16.27
C GLU A 78 3.99 -8.89 -15.74
N GLU A 79 4.79 -8.02 -15.10
CA GLU A 79 6.10 -8.34 -14.52
C GLU A 79 6.03 -8.71 -13.03
N TRP A 80 4.87 -9.14 -12.54
CA TRP A 80 4.66 -9.41 -11.10
C TRP A 80 5.67 -10.43 -10.51
N GLN A 81 6.21 -11.33 -11.33
CA GLN A 81 7.22 -12.32 -10.94
C GLN A 81 8.56 -11.67 -10.54
N GLU A 82 8.84 -10.43 -10.96
CA GLU A 82 10.02 -9.68 -10.53
C GLU A 82 9.92 -9.19 -9.07
N GLY A 83 8.79 -9.46 -8.41
CA GLY A 83 8.56 -9.10 -7.01
C GLY A 83 7.80 -7.79 -6.81
N MET A 84 7.65 -7.42 -5.53
CA MET A 84 6.83 -6.27 -5.10
C MET A 84 7.22 -4.95 -5.79
N THR A 85 8.51 -4.77 -6.08
CA THR A 85 8.99 -3.51 -6.68
C THR A 85 8.51 -3.29 -8.10
N SER A 86 8.25 -4.36 -8.88
CA SER A 86 7.62 -4.23 -10.21
C SER A 86 6.20 -3.67 -10.08
N SER A 87 5.46 -4.06 -9.05
CA SER A 87 4.11 -3.54 -8.79
C SER A 87 4.13 -2.07 -8.38
N ILE A 88 5.14 -1.65 -7.60
CA ILE A 88 5.33 -0.22 -7.28
C ILE A 88 5.60 0.57 -8.56
N ARG A 89 6.50 0.10 -9.43
CA ARG A 89 6.81 0.75 -10.72
C ARG A 89 5.58 0.86 -11.62
N ALA A 90 4.86 -0.25 -11.82
CA ALA A 90 3.64 -0.26 -12.64
C ALA A 90 2.58 0.72 -12.12
N GLY A 91 2.37 0.74 -10.80
CA GLY A 91 1.43 1.64 -10.15
C GLY A 91 1.83 3.10 -10.27
N LEU A 92 3.09 3.44 -10.00
CA LEU A 92 3.60 4.82 -10.15
C LEU A 92 3.47 5.33 -11.57
N ALA A 93 3.84 4.52 -12.57
CA ALA A 93 3.69 4.88 -13.98
C ALA A 93 2.22 5.16 -14.35
N ALA A 94 1.28 4.36 -13.78
CA ALA A 94 -0.15 4.58 -13.99
C ALA A 94 -0.65 5.87 -13.31
N VAL A 95 -0.18 6.18 -12.10
CA VAL A 95 -0.48 7.42 -11.39
C VAL A 95 0.02 8.63 -12.20
N GLU A 96 1.29 8.65 -12.60
CA GLU A 96 1.88 9.76 -13.35
C GLU A 96 1.20 9.98 -14.71
N LYS A 97 0.73 8.89 -15.35
CA LYS A 97 -0.03 8.97 -16.60
C LYS A 97 -1.44 9.54 -16.40
N ALA A 98 -2.11 9.18 -15.32
CA ALA A 98 -3.48 9.60 -15.03
C ALA A 98 -3.52 11.03 -14.47
N ASP A 99 -2.57 11.38 -13.62
CA ASP A 99 -2.43 12.66 -12.96
C ASP A 99 -0.95 13.10 -12.92
N PRO A 100 -0.49 13.81 -13.97
CA PRO A 100 0.88 14.34 -14.03
C PRO A 100 1.21 15.35 -12.91
N GLU A 101 0.19 15.94 -12.28
CA GLU A 101 0.33 16.91 -11.20
C GLU A 101 0.30 16.27 -9.81
N ALA A 102 0.11 14.95 -9.71
CA ALA A 102 0.18 14.26 -8.43
C ALA A 102 1.55 14.49 -7.78
N ASP A 103 1.57 15.02 -6.57
CA ASP A 103 2.79 15.35 -5.83
C ASP A 103 3.09 14.32 -4.73
N GLY A 104 2.21 13.31 -4.56
CA GLY A 104 2.42 12.22 -3.62
C GLY A 104 1.70 10.92 -3.99
N VAL A 105 2.20 9.81 -3.44
CA VAL A 105 1.56 8.50 -3.51
C VAL A 105 1.57 7.83 -2.14
N MET A 106 0.41 7.30 -1.73
CA MET A 106 0.28 6.44 -0.55
C MET A 106 0.28 4.99 -0.99
N ILE A 107 1.21 4.18 -0.48
CA ILE A 107 1.33 2.76 -0.82
C ILE A 107 0.73 1.92 0.31
N LEU A 108 -0.21 1.04 -0.07
CA LEU A 108 -0.88 0.07 0.80
C LEU A 108 -0.58 -1.35 0.33
N VAL A 109 -0.69 -2.29 1.27
CA VAL A 109 -0.71 -3.73 0.98
C VAL A 109 -2.06 -4.31 1.38
N CYS A 110 -2.45 -5.46 0.80
CA CYS A 110 -3.77 -6.03 1.02
C CYS A 110 -3.86 -6.97 2.25
N ASP A 111 -2.78 -7.20 2.97
CA ASP A 111 -2.67 -8.17 4.06
C ASP A 111 -2.71 -7.56 5.48
N GLN A 112 -3.13 -6.30 5.59
CA GLN A 112 -3.31 -5.59 6.87
C GLN A 112 -4.81 -5.45 7.20
N PRO A 113 -5.43 -6.46 7.83
CA PRO A 113 -6.88 -6.55 8.01
C PRO A 113 -7.48 -5.43 8.87
N TYR A 114 -6.69 -4.84 9.77
CA TYR A 114 -7.12 -3.79 10.69
C TYR A 114 -6.83 -2.36 10.19
N LEU A 115 -6.57 -2.21 8.87
CA LEU A 115 -6.38 -0.90 8.28
C LEU A 115 -7.69 -0.10 8.30
N GLU A 116 -7.62 1.14 8.79
CA GLU A 116 -8.75 2.06 8.88
C GLU A 116 -8.50 3.34 8.07
N ALA A 117 -9.56 3.95 7.56
CA ALA A 117 -9.49 5.21 6.82
C ALA A 117 -8.88 6.35 7.65
N GLY A 118 -9.11 6.33 8.97
CA GLY A 118 -8.50 7.27 9.92
C GLY A 118 -6.98 7.21 9.92
N THR A 119 -6.42 5.99 9.92
CA THR A 119 -4.96 5.76 9.87
C THR A 119 -4.35 6.37 8.60
N LEU A 120 -5.00 6.18 7.45
CA LEU A 120 -4.51 6.73 6.18
C LEU A 120 -4.50 8.26 6.20
N ARG A 121 -5.58 8.87 6.69
CA ARG A 121 -5.67 10.32 6.85
C ARG A 121 -4.61 10.86 7.82
N GLU A 122 -4.38 10.17 8.93
CA GLU A 122 -3.36 10.57 9.91
C GLU A 122 -1.95 10.55 9.31
N ILE A 123 -1.59 9.50 8.54
CA ILE A 123 -0.28 9.40 7.89
C ILE A 123 -0.08 10.58 6.92
N LEU A 124 -1.06 10.89 6.08
CA LEU A 124 -0.98 12.03 5.16
C LEU A 124 -0.86 13.35 5.93
N GLN A 125 -1.66 13.57 6.95
CA GLN A 125 -1.64 14.79 7.78
C GLN A 125 -0.28 14.98 8.48
N LYS A 126 0.32 13.91 9.00
CA LYS A 126 1.65 13.94 9.62
C LYS A 126 2.73 14.28 8.61
N GLN A 127 2.64 13.76 7.39
CA GLN A 127 3.55 14.12 6.31
C GLN A 127 3.43 15.61 5.96
N GLN A 128 2.20 16.11 5.78
CA GLN A 128 1.94 17.51 5.47
C GLN A 128 2.45 18.47 6.55
N SER A 129 2.20 18.14 7.81
CA SER A 129 2.60 19.00 8.93
C SER A 129 4.10 18.98 9.21
N SER A 130 4.78 17.87 8.97
CA SER A 130 6.23 17.77 9.13
C SER A 130 7.01 18.35 7.94
N GLY A 131 6.40 18.36 6.73
CA GLY A 131 7.09 18.69 5.50
C GLY A 131 8.20 17.68 5.11
N SER A 132 8.22 16.50 5.75
CA SER A 132 9.15 15.41 5.41
C SER A 132 8.84 14.84 4.03
N ALA A 133 9.83 14.28 3.34
CA ALA A 133 9.60 13.67 2.04
C ALA A 133 8.75 12.39 2.11
N MET A 134 8.65 11.77 3.30
CA MET A 134 7.88 10.55 3.53
C MET A 134 7.21 10.58 4.92
N ALA A 135 6.07 9.87 5.04
CA ALA A 135 5.59 9.41 6.34
C ALA A 135 5.23 7.92 6.24
N ALA A 136 5.55 7.15 7.26
CA ALA A 136 5.39 5.71 7.24
C ALA A 136 4.88 5.18 8.58
N SER A 137 4.15 4.09 8.53
CA SER A 137 3.71 3.37 9.70
C SER A 137 4.88 2.74 10.44
N VAL A 138 4.81 2.74 11.76
CA VAL A 138 5.71 1.99 12.62
C VAL A 138 4.93 1.07 13.55
N TYR A 139 5.32 -0.19 13.59
CA TYR A 139 4.75 -1.24 14.42
C TYR A 139 5.87 -2.15 14.96
N GLN A 140 5.93 -2.33 16.27
CA GLN A 140 6.99 -3.09 16.96
C GLN A 140 8.41 -2.71 16.50
N GLY A 141 8.66 -1.41 16.30
CA GLY A 141 9.95 -0.89 15.86
C GLY A 141 10.30 -1.11 14.38
N LYS A 142 9.40 -1.70 13.59
CA LYS A 142 9.56 -1.87 12.15
C LYS A 142 8.84 -0.75 11.40
N VAL A 143 9.50 -0.15 10.41
CA VAL A 143 8.93 0.85 9.52
C VAL A 143 8.39 0.15 8.27
N GLY A 144 7.14 0.46 7.89
CA GLY A 144 6.47 -0.20 6.77
C GLY A 144 5.26 0.57 6.24
N THR A 145 4.42 -0.16 5.53
CA THR A 145 3.14 0.32 5.00
C THR A 145 2.04 0.29 6.07
N PRO A 146 0.99 1.13 5.94
CA PRO A 146 0.82 2.22 4.95
C PRO A 146 1.92 3.27 5.03
N ALA A 147 2.31 3.79 3.87
CA ALA A 147 3.30 4.86 3.83
C ALA A 147 3.02 5.81 2.66
N VAL A 148 3.27 7.10 2.86
CA VAL A 148 3.12 8.11 1.83
C VAL A 148 4.48 8.67 1.43
N PHE A 149 4.66 8.88 0.14
CA PHE A 149 5.89 9.33 -0.50
C PHE A 149 5.62 10.58 -1.33
N HIS A 150 6.35 11.65 -1.05
CA HIS A 150 6.35 12.83 -1.91
C HIS A 150 7.01 12.51 -3.26
N ARG A 151 6.63 13.23 -4.31
CA ARG A 151 7.12 13.06 -5.69
C ARG A 151 8.65 13.04 -5.81
N SER A 152 9.37 13.76 -4.96
CA SER A 152 10.84 13.75 -4.95
C SER A 152 11.45 12.35 -4.70
N ILE A 153 10.67 11.42 -4.14
CA ILE A 153 11.09 10.03 -3.87
C ILE A 153 10.73 9.08 -5.03
N PHE A 154 9.85 9.46 -5.96
CA PHE A 154 9.44 8.59 -7.06
C PHE A 154 10.61 8.00 -7.87
N PRO A 155 11.65 8.78 -8.24
CA PRO A 155 12.81 8.20 -8.93
C PRO A 155 13.46 7.06 -8.13
N LYS A 156 13.52 7.17 -6.80
CA LYS A 156 14.08 6.13 -5.93
C LYS A 156 13.19 4.89 -5.84
N LEU A 157 11.87 5.07 -5.84
CA LEU A 157 10.91 3.96 -5.91
C LEU A 157 11.03 3.23 -7.26
N MET A 158 11.24 3.95 -8.35
CA MET A 158 11.43 3.38 -9.70
C MET A 158 12.76 2.59 -9.85
N GLU A 159 13.80 2.95 -9.10
CA GLU A 159 15.10 2.26 -9.09
C GLU A 159 15.09 0.94 -8.27
N LEU A 160 14.04 0.69 -7.47
CA LEU A 160 13.94 -0.52 -6.63
C LEU A 160 13.91 -1.80 -7.48
N LYS A 161 14.51 -2.89 -6.92
CA LYS A 161 14.54 -4.22 -7.56
C LYS A 161 14.23 -5.32 -6.54
N GLY A 162 13.53 -6.37 -6.98
CA GLY A 162 13.19 -7.55 -6.19
C GLY A 162 12.07 -7.33 -5.17
N ASP A 163 12.06 -8.12 -4.09
CA ASP A 163 10.95 -8.20 -3.15
C ASP A 163 11.07 -7.29 -1.91
N THR A 164 12.12 -6.50 -1.81
CA THR A 164 12.37 -5.71 -0.59
C THR A 164 11.40 -4.54 -0.38
N GLY A 165 10.56 -4.24 -1.36
CA GLY A 165 9.61 -3.14 -1.29
C GLY A 165 10.26 -1.80 -0.94
N ALA A 166 9.49 -0.90 -0.32
CA ALA A 166 9.97 0.43 0.07
C ALA A 166 10.88 0.44 1.33
N ARG A 167 11.09 -0.70 2.01
CA ARG A 167 11.89 -0.77 3.25
C ARG A 167 13.30 -0.22 3.09
N LYS A 168 13.94 -0.48 1.94
CA LYS A 168 15.28 0.05 1.65
C LYS A 168 15.32 1.57 1.60
N ILE A 169 14.25 2.21 1.12
CA ILE A 169 14.15 3.67 1.05
C ILE A 169 14.06 4.25 2.45
N PHE A 170 13.24 3.69 3.33
CA PHE A 170 13.13 4.16 4.71
C PHE A 170 14.48 4.10 5.44
N SER A 171 15.24 3.02 5.25
CA SER A 171 16.57 2.89 5.87
C SER A 171 17.60 3.85 5.27
N ALA A 172 17.57 4.08 3.96
CA ALA A 172 18.53 4.96 3.28
C ALA A 172 18.26 6.45 3.53
N TYR A 173 17.02 6.83 3.84
CA TYR A 173 16.55 8.21 4.00
C TYR A 173 15.81 8.40 5.33
N ALA A 174 16.33 7.81 6.42
CA ALA A 174 15.66 7.78 7.72
C ALA A 174 15.38 9.18 8.30
N ASP A 175 16.22 10.16 7.98
CA ASP A 175 16.09 11.57 8.36
C ASP A 175 14.95 12.31 7.62
N GLN A 176 14.39 11.70 6.56
CA GLN A 176 13.32 12.24 5.73
C GLN A 176 11.99 11.53 5.94
N VAL A 177 11.87 10.70 6.98
CA VAL A 177 10.68 9.90 7.29
C VAL A 177 10.04 10.37 8.59
N THR A 178 8.79 10.78 8.53
CA THR A 178 7.95 10.96 9.73
C THR A 178 7.30 9.64 10.09
N LEU A 179 7.47 9.18 11.33
CA LEU A 179 6.91 7.91 11.81
C LEU A 179 5.53 8.12 12.45
N VAL A 180 4.59 7.23 12.10
CA VAL A 180 3.22 7.23 12.61
C VAL A 180 2.93 5.86 13.22
N GLN A 181 2.47 5.82 14.47
CA GLN A 181 2.18 4.57 15.17
C GLN A 181 0.96 3.87 14.55
N PHE A 182 1.14 2.60 14.19
CA PHE A 182 0.06 1.73 13.71
C PHE A 182 0.30 0.32 14.23
N GLU A 183 0.14 0.11 15.54
CA GLU A 183 0.47 -1.16 16.21
C GLU A 183 -0.19 -2.39 15.57
N LYS A 184 -1.45 -2.27 15.12
CA LYS A 184 -2.17 -3.33 14.43
C LYS A 184 -1.59 -3.67 13.05
N GLY A 185 -0.72 -2.85 12.50
CA GLY A 185 -0.03 -3.09 11.23
C GLY A 185 0.98 -4.25 11.27
N ILE A 186 1.31 -4.76 12.49
CA ILE A 186 2.15 -5.96 12.65
C ILE A 186 1.40 -7.24 12.22
N ILE A 187 0.07 -7.20 12.23
CA ILE A 187 -0.76 -8.35 11.86
C ILE A 187 -0.84 -8.38 10.35
N ASP A 188 0.12 -9.08 9.75
CA ASP A 188 0.15 -9.46 8.34
C ASP A 188 -0.15 -10.96 8.20
N ILE A 189 -0.71 -11.34 7.05
CA ILE A 189 -1.13 -12.73 6.80
C ILE A 189 -0.22 -13.30 5.74
N ASP A 190 0.80 -14.04 6.17
CA ASP A 190 1.76 -14.67 5.27
C ASP A 190 1.62 -16.21 5.21
N THR A 191 1.07 -16.82 6.26
CA THR A 191 0.89 -18.28 6.39
C THR A 191 -0.55 -18.65 6.74
N LYS A 192 -0.89 -19.96 6.62
CA LYS A 192 -2.20 -20.46 7.07
C LYS A 192 -2.39 -20.29 8.58
N GLU A 193 -1.33 -20.47 9.33
CA GLU A 193 -1.32 -20.31 10.79
C GLU A 193 -1.60 -18.86 11.20
N ASP A 194 -1.09 -17.89 10.45
CA ASP A 194 -1.39 -16.46 10.69
C ASP A 194 -2.88 -16.18 10.46
N TYR A 195 -3.43 -16.73 9.39
CA TYR A 195 -4.85 -16.59 9.08
C TYR A 195 -5.75 -17.27 10.11
N GLU A 196 -5.43 -18.48 10.53
CA GLU A 196 -6.17 -19.20 11.58
C GLU A 196 -6.17 -18.41 12.90
N LYS A 197 -5.02 -17.87 13.32
CA LYS A 197 -4.94 -17.00 14.51
C LYS A 197 -5.80 -15.77 14.38
N LEU A 198 -5.83 -15.13 13.20
CA LEU A 198 -6.65 -13.95 12.95
C LEU A 198 -8.14 -14.25 13.14
N ILE A 199 -8.64 -15.39 12.62
CA ILE A 199 -10.05 -15.78 12.73
C ILE A 199 -10.43 -16.18 14.16
N HIS A 200 -9.55 -16.88 14.89
CA HIS A 200 -9.84 -17.33 16.26
C HIS A 200 -9.80 -16.20 17.31
N ASN A 201 -9.22 -15.05 16.99
CA ASN A 201 -9.13 -13.89 17.89
C ASN A 201 -10.20 -12.81 17.60
N GLN A 202 -11.25 -13.16 16.85
CA GLN A 202 -12.42 -12.32 16.60
C GLN A 202 -13.48 -12.42 17.74
#